data_86342180400099eb78cf6c6bf0ca75b8
#
_entry.id   86342180400099eb78cf6c6bf0ca75b8
#
_cell.length_a   1.000
_cell.length_b   1.000
_cell.length_c   1.000
_cell.angle_alpha   90.00
_cell.angle_beta   90.00
_cell.angle_gamma   90.00
#
_symmetry.space_group_name_H-M   'P 1'
#
loop_
_entity.id
_entity.type
_entity.pdbx_description
1 polymer ?
#
loop_
_entity_poly.entity_id
_entity_poly.type
_entity_poly.pdbx_seq_one_letter_code
_entity_poly.pdbx_strand_id
1 'polypeptide(L)'
;MASVCIFVTFRNLPGMSRDSRYLEAILHHDIPLTRSLGLRVERWENHELRLQVPLQPNINHKRSMFGGSLYCAAVLAGWGWLHLRLREAGIEDGHIVIHEGKIEYPLPVVDDAMAICSAPSPEAWERFESIYRRRGRSRLELHSRILASDGRDAVRFTGQFVLHK
;
A
#
# COMPACT_ATOMS: atom_id res chain seq x y z
N MET A 1 -26.72 -15.46 -4.56
CA MET A 1 -26.02 -14.24 -4.11
C MET A 1 -25.56 -13.48 -5.33
N ALA A 2 -26.05 -12.26 -5.53
CA ALA A 2 -25.84 -11.52 -6.75
C ALA A 2 -24.45 -10.88 -6.77
N SER A 3 -23.67 -11.20 -7.81
CA SER A 3 -22.39 -10.54 -8.08
C SER A 3 -22.67 -9.09 -8.49
N VAL A 4 -22.34 -8.13 -7.63
CA VAL A 4 -22.47 -6.71 -7.93
C VAL A 4 -21.32 -6.31 -8.85
N CYS A 5 -21.62 -6.17 -10.13
CA CYS A 5 -20.68 -5.60 -11.10
C CYS A 5 -20.63 -4.08 -10.88
N ILE A 6 -19.60 -3.60 -10.18
CA ILE A 6 -19.40 -2.18 -9.93
C ILE A 6 -18.80 -1.54 -11.17
N PHE A 7 -19.62 -0.77 -11.91
CA PHE A 7 -19.13 0.14 -12.94
C PHE A 7 -18.51 1.37 -12.29
N VAL A 8 -17.20 1.34 -12.05
CA VAL A 8 -16.45 2.52 -11.60
C VAL A 8 -16.13 3.37 -12.83
N THR A 9 -16.68 4.58 -12.88
CA THR A 9 -16.38 5.55 -13.94
C THR A 9 -14.97 6.11 -13.71
N PHE A 10 -14.00 5.61 -14.45
CA PHE A 10 -12.60 6.03 -14.35
C PHE A 10 -12.39 7.41 -15.02
N ARG A 11 -11.97 8.42 -14.26
CA ARG A 11 -11.34 9.60 -14.86
C ARG A 11 -9.97 9.18 -15.39
N ASN A 12 -9.83 9.19 -16.70
CA ASN A 12 -8.57 8.92 -17.40
C ASN A 12 -7.55 10.03 -17.08
N LEU A 13 -6.64 9.76 -16.13
CA LEU A 13 -5.40 10.52 -16.00
C LEU A 13 -4.39 9.91 -16.98
N PRO A 14 -3.81 10.68 -17.90
CA PRO A 14 -2.83 10.16 -18.85
C PRO A 14 -1.58 9.66 -18.09
N GLY A 15 -1.17 8.41 -18.34
CA GLY A 15 0.04 7.81 -17.81
C GLY A 15 -0.13 6.77 -16.68
N MET A 16 -1.32 6.64 -16.07
CA MET A 16 -1.54 5.66 -15.00
C MET A 16 -1.80 4.25 -15.58
N SER A 17 -1.08 3.24 -15.08
CA SER A 17 -1.27 1.84 -15.50
C SER A 17 -2.66 1.31 -15.13
N ARG A 18 -3.09 0.20 -15.80
CA ARG A 18 -4.35 -0.46 -15.46
C ARG A 18 -4.39 -0.94 -14.01
N ASP A 19 -3.28 -1.47 -13.51
CA ASP A 19 -3.17 -1.99 -12.15
C ASP A 19 -3.17 -0.88 -11.11
N SER A 20 -2.54 0.27 -11.38
CA SER A 20 -2.60 1.44 -10.51
C SER A 20 -4.04 1.94 -10.34
N ARG A 21 -4.79 2.07 -11.45
CA ARG A 21 -6.22 2.47 -11.41
C ARG A 21 -7.09 1.46 -10.66
N TYR A 22 -6.85 0.18 -10.89
CA TYR A 22 -7.56 -0.89 -10.20
C TYR A 22 -7.34 -0.82 -8.69
N LEU A 23 -6.07 -0.73 -8.26
CA LEU A 23 -5.75 -0.65 -6.83
C LEU A 23 -6.34 0.61 -6.18
N GLU A 24 -6.25 1.77 -6.82
CA GLU A 24 -6.84 3.02 -6.30
C GLU A 24 -8.35 2.88 -6.08
N ALA A 25 -9.05 2.27 -7.04
CA ALA A 25 -10.48 2.04 -6.93
C ALA A 25 -10.83 1.11 -5.76
N ILE A 26 -10.08 0.03 -5.58
CA ILE A 26 -10.23 -0.90 -4.43
C ILE A 26 -9.96 -0.18 -3.11
N LEU A 27 -8.85 0.53 -2.99
CA LEU A 27 -8.52 1.28 -1.78
C LEU A 27 -9.61 2.29 -1.42
N HIS A 28 -10.12 3.04 -2.38
CA HIS A 28 -11.17 4.03 -2.15
C HIS A 28 -12.54 3.41 -1.85
N HIS A 29 -12.82 2.22 -2.36
CA HIS A 29 -14.09 1.52 -2.09
C HIS A 29 -14.07 0.81 -0.74
N ASP A 30 -13.05 0.01 -0.49
CA ASP A 30 -12.99 -0.90 0.66
C ASP A 30 -12.45 -0.23 1.92
N ILE A 31 -11.64 0.84 1.76
CA ILE A 31 -11.04 1.61 2.85
C ILE A 31 -11.38 3.10 2.67
N PRO A 32 -12.60 3.57 3.04
CA PRO A 32 -13.03 4.95 2.79
C PRO A 32 -12.10 6.04 3.35
N LEU A 33 -11.32 5.73 4.40
CA LEU A 33 -10.30 6.61 4.95
C LEU A 33 -9.30 7.09 3.89
N THR A 34 -9.00 6.26 2.89
CA THR A 34 -8.04 6.61 1.82
C THR A 34 -8.46 7.82 0.99
N ARG A 35 -9.79 8.03 0.84
CA ARG A 35 -10.34 9.24 0.20
C ARG A 35 -10.10 10.48 1.05
N SER A 36 -10.30 10.36 2.36
CA SER A 36 -10.08 11.47 3.31
C SER A 36 -8.61 11.85 3.39
N LEU A 37 -7.71 10.87 3.27
CA LEU A 37 -6.26 11.10 3.16
C LEU A 37 -5.87 11.78 1.84
N GLY A 38 -6.74 11.76 0.82
CA GLY A 38 -6.40 12.16 -0.53
C GLY A 38 -5.40 11.22 -1.22
N LEU A 39 -5.33 9.96 -0.75
CA LEU A 39 -4.38 8.96 -1.25
C LEU A 39 -4.62 8.67 -2.73
N ARG A 40 -3.53 8.57 -3.49
CA ARG A 40 -3.51 8.17 -4.89
C ARG A 40 -2.48 7.08 -5.13
N VAL A 41 -2.77 6.17 -6.07
CA VAL A 41 -1.80 5.19 -6.55
C VAL A 41 -1.02 5.80 -7.70
N GLU A 42 0.20 6.24 -7.42
CA GLU A 42 1.04 6.90 -8.42
C GLU A 42 1.56 5.89 -9.43
N ARG A 43 2.11 4.75 -8.96
CA ARG A 43 2.75 3.77 -9.84
C ARG A 43 2.76 2.36 -9.24
N TRP A 44 2.57 1.38 -10.12
CA TRP A 44 2.94 -0.02 -9.93
C TRP A 44 3.82 -0.46 -11.10
N GLU A 45 5.08 -0.73 -10.83
CA GLU A 45 6.06 -1.11 -11.85
C GLU A 45 7.22 -1.89 -11.21
N ASN A 46 7.70 -2.94 -11.90
CA ASN A 46 8.81 -3.78 -11.43
C ASN A 46 8.64 -4.28 -9.98
N HIS A 47 7.41 -4.60 -9.59
CA HIS A 47 7.03 -4.98 -8.24
C HIS A 47 7.41 -3.92 -7.16
N GLU A 48 7.38 -2.66 -7.54
CA GLU A 48 7.42 -1.53 -6.61
C GLU A 48 6.10 -0.76 -6.68
N LEU A 49 5.49 -0.53 -5.51
CA LEU A 49 4.28 0.28 -5.38
C LEU A 49 4.63 1.65 -4.81
N ARG A 50 4.09 2.70 -5.45
CA ARG A 50 4.17 4.07 -4.96
C ARG A 50 2.78 4.64 -4.73
N LEU A 51 2.55 5.12 -3.51
CA LEU A 51 1.32 5.79 -3.10
C LEU A 51 1.65 7.24 -2.74
N GLN A 52 0.93 8.19 -3.33
CA GLN A 52 1.02 9.59 -2.98
C GLN A 52 -0.05 9.98 -1.96
N VAL A 53 0.34 10.77 -0.96
CA VAL A 53 -0.57 11.37 0.02
C VAL A 53 -0.25 12.86 0.13
N PRO A 54 -1.20 13.77 -0.19
CA PRO A 54 -0.96 15.21 -0.15
C PRO A 54 -0.82 15.72 1.29
N LEU A 55 0.03 16.74 1.48
CA LEU A 55 0.24 17.35 2.79
C LEU A 55 -1.02 18.01 3.35
N GLN A 56 -1.74 18.78 2.53
CA GLN A 56 -2.81 19.70 3.01
C GLN A 56 -3.90 19.03 3.86
N PRO A 57 -4.57 17.93 3.45
CA PRO A 57 -5.57 17.29 4.27
C PRO A 57 -4.97 16.51 5.46
N ASN A 58 -3.63 16.37 5.50
CA ASN A 58 -2.90 15.55 6.46
C ASN A 58 -1.96 16.36 7.37
N ILE A 59 -2.07 17.69 7.33
CA ILE A 59 -1.19 18.58 8.09
C ILE A 59 -1.50 18.54 9.59
N ASN A 60 -0.45 18.60 10.41
CA ASN A 60 -0.56 18.68 11.88
C ASN A 60 -0.30 20.13 12.37
N HIS A 61 -0.37 20.31 13.71
CA HIS A 61 -0.14 21.60 14.38
C HIS A 61 1.28 22.17 14.19
N LYS A 62 2.26 21.34 13.79
CA LYS A 62 3.64 21.74 13.50
C LYS A 62 3.86 22.06 12.02
N ARG A 63 2.80 22.09 11.22
CA ARG A 63 2.84 22.32 9.77
C ARG A 63 3.64 21.26 9.00
N SER A 64 3.74 20.06 9.55
CA SER A 64 4.25 18.86 8.87
C SER A 64 3.13 17.83 8.77
N MET A 65 3.36 16.76 8.01
CA MET A 65 2.38 15.70 7.87
C MET A 65 2.16 14.97 9.20
N PHE A 66 0.90 14.69 9.52
CA PHE A 66 0.52 13.96 10.73
C PHE A 66 1.06 12.53 10.70
N GLY A 67 1.69 12.09 11.81
CA GLY A 67 2.30 10.76 11.90
C GLY A 67 1.33 9.61 11.67
N GLY A 68 0.05 9.77 12.05
CA GLY A 68 -1.00 8.79 11.75
C GLY A 68 -1.29 8.66 10.26
N SER A 69 -1.27 9.76 9.49
CA SER A 69 -1.42 9.72 8.02
C SER A 69 -0.22 9.05 7.35
N LEU A 70 0.99 9.32 7.85
CA LEU A 70 2.21 8.65 7.39
C LEU A 70 2.18 7.14 7.71
N TYR A 71 1.68 6.76 8.90
CA TYR A 71 1.48 5.35 9.24
C TYR A 71 0.51 4.67 8.28
N CYS A 72 -0.66 5.28 8.04
CA CYS A 72 -1.65 4.76 7.10
C CYS A 72 -1.06 4.60 5.69
N ALA A 73 -0.34 5.59 5.18
CA ALA A 73 0.30 5.51 3.87
C ALA A 73 1.30 4.35 3.78
N ALA A 74 2.14 4.17 4.80
CA ALA A 74 3.14 3.10 4.84
C ALA A 74 2.53 1.70 4.93
N VAL A 75 1.49 1.52 5.77
CA VAL A 75 0.73 0.26 5.86
C VAL A 75 0.04 -0.07 4.55
N LEU A 76 -0.63 0.92 3.95
CA LEU A 76 -1.37 0.74 2.70
C LEU A 76 -0.44 0.48 1.51
N ALA A 77 0.79 0.98 1.52
CA ALA A 77 1.79 0.63 0.52
C ALA A 77 2.14 -0.87 0.59
N GLY A 78 2.34 -1.42 1.79
CA GLY A 78 2.58 -2.86 1.98
C GLY A 78 1.34 -3.71 1.63
N TRP A 79 0.16 -3.30 2.09
CA TRP A 79 -1.10 -3.99 1.78
C TRP A 79 -1.39 -4.00 0.27
N GLY A 80 -1.26 -2.85 -0.39
CA GLY A 80 -1.49 -2.72 -1.83
C GLY A 80 -0.48 -3.48 -2.66
N TRP A 81 0.79 -3.49 -2.22
CA TRP A 81 1.83 -4.31 -2.84
C TRP A 81 1.43 -5.79 -2.83
N LEU A 82 1.06 -6.30 -1.65
CA LEU A 82 0.65 -7.71 -1.50
C LEU A 82 -0.61 -8.02 -2.33
N HIS A 83 -1.60 -7.12 -2.33
CA HIS A 83 -2.83 -7.26 -3.10
C HIS A 83 -2.56 -7.41 -4.61
N LEU A 84 -1.70 -6.56 -5.19
CA LEU A 84 -1.36 -6.64 -6.60
C LEU A 84 -0.55 -7.91 -6.94
N ARG A 85 0.40 -8.28 -6.09
CA ARG A 85 1.18 -9.51 -6.28
C ARG A 85 0.34 -10.78 -6.21
N LEU A 86 -0.63 -10.84 -5.30
CA LEU A 86 -1.57 -11.95 -5.22
C LEU A 86 -2.41 -12.07 -6.50
N ARG A 87 -2.90 -10.93 -6.99
CA ARG A 87 -3.66 -10.87 -8.24
C ARG A 87 -2.83 -11.37 -9.43
N GLU A 88 -1.56 -10.95 -9.55
CA GLU A 88 -0.64 -11.45 -10.59
C GLU A 88 -0.37 -12.95 -10.46
N ALA A 89 -0.33 -13.49 -9.23
CA ALA A 89 -0.16 -14.90 -8.95
C ALA A 89 -1.45 -15.73 -9.11
N GLY A 90 -2.58 -15.10 -9.48
CA GLY A 90 -3.88 -15.76 -9.61
C GLY A 90 -4.45 -16.25 -8.27
N ILE A 91 -4.14 -15.56 -7.17
CA ILE A 91 -4.65 -15.85 -5.83
C ILE A 91 -5.71 -14.81 -5.49
N GLU A 92 -6.98 -15.19 -5.56
CA GLU A 92 -8.13 -14.29 -5.37
C GLU A 92 -8.97 -14.63 -4.12
N ASP A 93 -8.67 -15.74 -3.43
CA ASP A 93 -9.46 -16.32 -2.35
C ASP A 93 -8.94 -16.00 -0.94
N GLY A 94 -8.14 -14.96 -0.78
CA GLY A 94 -7.50 -14.62 0.48
C GLY A 94 -7.78 -13.22 0.99
N HIS A 95 -7.86 -13.10 2.32
CA HIS A 95 -7.97 -11.84 3.04
C HIS A 95 -6.62 -11.40 3.60
N ILE A 96 -6.19 -10.19 3.24
CA ILE A 96 -4.95 -9.60 3.73
C ILE A 96 -5.26 -8.82 5.01
N VAL A 97 -4.57 -9.14 6.10
CA VAL A 97 -4.61 -8.37 7.35
C VAL A 97 -3.21 -8.03 7.80
N ILE A 98 -3.05 -6.86 8.42
CA ILE A 98 -1.82 -6.55 9.13
C ILE A 98 -1.87 -7.16 10.53
N HIS A 99 -0.82 -7.90 10.90
CA HIS A 99 -0.70 -8.54 12.22
C HIS A 99 0.17 -7.72 13.17
N GLU A 100 1.24 -7.13 12.63
CA GLU A 100 2.18 -6.32 13.39
C GLU A 100 2.76 -5.24 12.48
N GLY A 101 3.01 -4.05 13.04
CA GLY A 101 3.64 -2.95 12.33
C GLY A 101 4.56 -2.16 13.25
N LYS A 102 5.82 -1.99 12.85
CA LYS A 102 6.80 -1.10 13.48
C LYS A 102 7.06 0.07 12.56
N ILE A 103 7.00 1.29 13.09
CA ILE A 103 7.28 2.51 12.34
C ILE A 103 8.28 3.38 13.07
N GLU A 104 9.14 4.03 12.30
CA GLU A 104 10.12 5.02 12.75
C GLU A 104 9.93 6.30 11.93
N TYR A 105 10.09 7.46 12.60
CA TYR A 105 9.94 8.79 12.01
C TYR A 105 11.25 9.58 12.14
N PRO A 106 12.31 9.26 11.38
CA PRO A 106 13.59 9.95 11.46
C PRO A 106 13.52 11.44 11.14
N LEU A 107 12.66 11.85 10.22
CA LEU A 107 12.56 13.23 9.75
C LEU A 107 11.09 13.67 9.61
N PRO A 108 10.77 14.97 9.79
CA PRO A 108 9.46 15.49 9.48
C PRO A 108 9.22 15.50 7.95
N VAL A 109 7.98 15.25 7.54
CA VAL A 109 7.52 15.39 6.15
C VAL A 109 6.77 16.69 6.03
N VAL A 110 7.25 17.63 5.22
CA VAL A 110 6.71 18.99 5.08
C VAL A 110 6.12 19.25 3.69
N ASP A 111 6.17 18.25 2.82
CA ASP A 111 5.61 18.26 1.47
C ASP A 111 4.67 17.05 1.30
N ASP A 112 4.14 16.87 0.08
CA ASP A 112 3.39 15.66 -0.26
C ASP A 112 4.25 14.42 -0.05
N ALA A 113 3.68 13.40 0.57
CA ALA A 113 4.38 12.16 0.89
C ALA A 113 4.27 11.15 -0.25
N MET A 114 5.38 10.45 -0.52
CA MET A 114 5.41 9.28 -1.41
C MET A 114 5.80 8.06 -0.59
N ALA A 115 4.81 7.19 -0.31
CA ALA A 115 5.05 5.91 0.34
C ALA A 115 5.43 4.87 -0.71
N ILE A 116 6.56 4.21 -0.50
CA ILE A 116 7.15 3.25 -1.44
C ILE A 116 7.26 1.90 -0.73
N CYS A 117 6.68 0.87 -1.33
CA CYS A 117 6.90 -0.52 -0.94
C CYS A 117 7.55 -1.27 -2.10
N SER A 118 8.74 -1.81 -1.85
CA SER A 118 9.49 -2.61 -2.83
C SER A 118 9.30 -4.11 -2.56
N ALA A 119 9.61 -4.93 -3.57
CA ALA A 119 9.53 -6.38 -3.46
C ALA A 119 10.43 -6.90 -2.32
N PRO A 120 9.96 -7.91 -1.56
CA PRO A 120 10.84 -8.69 -0.70
C PRO A 120 11.79 -9.54 -1.56
N SER A 121 12.67 -10.32 -0.93
CA SER A 121 13.51 -11.23 -1.71
C SER A 121 12.65 -12.27 -2.46
N PRO A 122 13.09 -12.75 -3.63
CA PRO A 122 12.37 -13.78 -4.39
C PRO A 122 12.05 -15.01 -3.53
N GLU A 123 12.99 -15.44 -2.70
CA GLU A 123 12.83 -16.62 -1.82
C GLU A 123 11.76 -16.40 -0.74
N ALA A 124 11.65 -15.15 -0.22
CA ALA A 124 10.62 -14.80 0.75
C ALA A 124 9.22 -14.86 0.11
N TRP A 125 9.09 -14.35 -1.13
CA TRP A 125 7.85 -14.45 -1.89
C TRP A 125 7.47 -15.89 -2.21
N GLU A 126 8.37 -16.69 -2.77
CA GLU A 126 8.14 -18.09 -3.14
C GLU A 126 7.73 -18.92 -1.91
N ARG A 127 8.43 -18.74 -0.79
CA ARG A 127 8.08 -19.40 0.48
C ARG A 127 6.69 -19.02 0.95
N PHE A 128 6.35 -17.71 0.91
CA PHE A 128 5.04 -17.20 1.30
C PHE A 128 3.94 -17.84 0.45
N GLU A 129 4.07 -17.80 -0.87
CA GLU A 129 3.10 -18.34 -1.83
C GLU A 129 2.93 -19.85 -1.66
N SER A 130 4.03 -20.61 -1.57
CA SER A 130 4.01 -22.06 -1.36
C SER A 130 3.29 -22.46 -0.07
N ILE A 131 3.54 -21.74 1.03
CA ILE A 131 2.86 -21.99 2.31
C ILE A 131 1.37 -21.70 2.19
N TYR A 132 0.99 -20.55 1.57
CA TYR A 132 -0.41 -20.21 1.40
C TYR A 132 -1.17 -21.25 0.56
N ARG A 133 -0.63 -21.63 -0.60
CA ARG A 133 -1.27 -22.64 -1.47
C ARG A 133 -1.48 -23.98 -0.76
N ARG A 134 -0.59 -24.36 0.15
CA ARG A 134 -0.66 -25.61 0.90
C ARG A 134 -1.55 -25.54 2.14
N ARG A 135 -1.57 -24.41 2.85
CA ARG A 135 -2.18 -24.30 4.19
C ARG A 135 -3.34 -23.32 4.28
N GLY A 136 -3.63 -22.55 3.22
CA GLY A 136 -4.65 -21.48 3.22
C GLY A 136 -4.31 -20.30 4.12
N ARG A 137 -3.09 -20.26 4.69
CA ARG A 137 -2.61 -19.16 5.52
C ARG A 137 -1.10 -19.03 5.40
N SER A 138 -0.63 -17.79 5.22
CA SER A 138 0.80 -17.48 5.19
C SER A 138 1.05 -16.08 5.73
N ARG A 139 2.33 -15.79 6.04
CA ARG A 139 2.78 -14.52 6.59
C ARG A 139 3.96 -14.00 5.79
N LEU A 140 3.93 -12.69 5.48
CA LEU A 140 4.99 -12.01 4.74
C LEU A 140 5.36 -10.72 5.46
N GLU A 141 6.67 -10.51 5.64
CA GLU A 141 7.20 -9.24 6.07
C GLU A 141 7.44 -8.34 4.86
N LEU A 142 6.93 -7.11 4.92
CA LEU A 142 7.14 -6.09 3.91
C LEU A 142 7.67 -4.81 4.55
N HIS A 143 8.50 -4.11 3.79
CA HIS A 143 9.08 -2.84 4.18
C HIS A 143 8.54 -1.73 3.30
N SER A 144 8.09 -0.65 3.94
CA SER A 144 7.71 0.57 3.24
C SER A 144 8.51 1.75 3.77
N ARG A 145 8.79 2.73 2.92
CA ARG A 145 9.49 3.94 3.29
C ARG A 145 8.80 5.17 2.71
N ILE A 146 8.98 6.32 3.35
CA ILE A 146 8.58 7.61 2.81
C ILE A 146 9.83 8.47 2.80
N LEU A 147 10.13 9.08 1.66
CA LEU A 147 11.29 9.95 1.49
C LEU A 147 10.95 11.40 1.83
N ALA A 148 11.88 12.09 2.47
CA ALA A 148 11.87 13.54 2.55
C ALA A 148 12.25 14.14 1.19
N SER A 149 12.05 15.47 1.03
CA SER A 149 12.39 16.20 -0.20
C SER A 149 13.87 16.14 -0.59
N ASP A 150 14.74 15.86 0.37
CA ASP A 150 16.19 15.67 0.17
C ASP A 150 16.58 14.22 -0.17
N GLY A 151 15.61 13.32 -0.32
CA GLY A 151 15.80 11.91 -0.66
C GLY A 151 16.15 10.98 0.52
N ARG A 152 16.26 11.51 1.75
CA ARG A 152 16.48 10.68 2.95
C ARG A 152 15.18 10.04 3.42
N ASP A 153 15.29 8.90 4.13
CA ASP A 153 14.13 8.26 4.76
C ASP A 153 13.54 9.16 5.85
N ALA A 154 12.34 9.68 5.61
CA ALA A 154 11.55 10.38 6.62
C ALA A 154 10.69 9.42 7.44
N VAL A 155 10.30 8.29 6.84
CA VAL A 155 9.59 7.20 7.53
C VAL A 155 10.16 5.87 7.08
N ARG A 156 10.35 4.97 8.04
CA ARG A 156 10.61 3.55 7.81
C ARG A 156 9.56 2.72 8.49
N PHE A 157 8.98 1.79 7.76
CA PHE A 157 7.93 0.90 8.25
C PHE A 157 8.27 -0.54 7.92
N THR A 158 8.10 -1.42 8.91
CA THR A 158 8.15 -2.87 8.74
C THR A 158 6.81 -3.45 9.18
N GLY A 159 6.13 -4.16 8.29
CA GLY A 159 4.83 -4.76 8.54
C GLY A 159 4.83 -6.27 8.35
N GLN A 160 4.24 -7.00 9.29
CA GLN A 160 3.91 -8.41 9.15
C GLN A 160 2.49 -8.54 8.62
N PHE A 161 2.35 -8.91 7.35
CA PHE A 161 1.06 -9.12 6.71
C PHE A 161 0.72 -10.60 6.71
N VAL A 162 -0.52 -10.93 7.01
CA VAL A 162 -1.05 -12.29 6.99
C VAL A 162 -2.11 -12.38 5.90
N LEU A 163 -1.95 -13.38 5.02
CA LEU A 163 -2.97 -13.81 4.09
C LEU A 163 -3.64 -15.06 4.65
N HIS A 164 -4.96 -15.08 4.69
CA HIS A 164 -5.74 -16.26 5.11
C HIS A 164 -7.03 -16.37 4.28
N LYS A 165 -7.52 -17.60 4.14
CA LYS A 165 -8.86 -17.91 3.59
C LYS A 165 -9.94 -17.52 4.55
#